data_867ae4030a2a3aa417cba340cf5011da
#
_entry.id   867ae4030a2a3aa417cba340cf5011da
#
_cell.length_a   1.000
_cell.length_b   1.000
_cell.length_c   1.000
_cell.angle_alpha   90.00
_cell.angle_beta   90.00
_cell.angle_gamma   90.00
#
_symmetry.space_group_name_H-M   'P 1'
#
loop_
_entity.id
_entity.type
_entity.pdbx_description
1 polymer ?
#
loop_
_entity_poly.entity_id
_entity_poly.type
_entity_poly.pdbx_seq_one_letter_code
_entity_poly.pdbx_strand_id
1 'polypeptide(L)'
;VSRKHPIIAVTGSSGAGTTTVMQSFQHIFRREGLKAQVVEGDSFHRYNRAEMRAKMKEAEANGNKHYSHFGPYSNLLEELEELFRGYGETGCGRVRKYVHDAAESAEHGVEPGCFTEWKDIEPGSDLMFYEGLHGAYFDDRIDIPRHVDLLVGVVPIINLEWIQKLHRDKKLRGYSQEAVVDTILRRMPDYVNHICPQFTKTHVNFQRVPVVDTSNPFIAKDIPSADESLCVIRFANPKGIDFPYLMSMLHDSWMTRPNSIVCPGGKMGLAMQLIFTPMILRLMDLKRRA
;
A
#
# COMPACT_ATOMS: atom_id res chain seq x y z
N VAL A 1 2.08 -11.88 16.31
CA VAL A 1 2.39 -10.47 16.54
C VAL A 1 3.65 -10.40 17.40
N SER A 2 4.73 -9.84 16.87
CA SER A 2 6.02 -9.74 17.55
C SER A 2 6.06 -8.53 18.47
N ARG A 3 6.37 -8.75 19.76
CA ARG A 3 6.63 -7.64 20.67
C ARG A 3 8.02 -7.03 20.48
N LYS A 4 9.00 -7.81 19.99
CA LYS A 4 10.40 -7.37 19.83
C LYS A 4 10.67 -6.69 18.50
N HIS A 5 10.04 -7.15 17.44
CA HIS A 5 10.27 -6.69 16.07
C HIS A 5 8.93 -6.38 15.39
N PRO A 6 8.29 -5.25 15.76
CA PRO A 6 6.96 -4.91 15.25
C PRO A 6 6.98 -4.62 13.75
N ILE A 7 5.86 -4.99 13.11
CA ILE A 7 5.66 -4.86 11.66
C ILE A 7 4.43 -3.99 11.42
N ILE A 8 4.61 -2.95 10.62
CA ILE A 8 3.54 -2.10 10.09
C ILE A 8 3.45 -2.36 8.59
N ALA A 9 2.28 -2.70 8.09
CA ALA A 9 2.07 -2.89 6.66
C ALA A 9 0.94 -1.99 6.15
N VAL A 10 1.20 -1.38 4.99
CA VAL A 10 0.21 -0.64 4.21
C VAL A 10 -0.07 -1.42 2.95
N THR A 11 -1.35 -1.75 2.73
CA THR A 11 -1.79 -2.42 1.50
C THR A 11 -2.70 -1.52 0.69
N GLY A 12 -2.47 -1.47 -0.61
CA GLY A 12 -3.26 -0.69 -1.56
C GLY A 12 -2.61 -0.66 -2.94
N SER A 13 -3.41 -0.32 -3.96
CA SER A 13 -2.88 -0.19 -5.31
C SER A 13 -2.17 1.14 -5.51
N SER A 14 -1.24 1.20 -6.44
CA SER A 14 -0.40 2.38 -6.72
C SER A 14 -1.17 3.62 -7.23
N GLY A 15 -2.48 3.52 -7.44
CA GLY A 15 -3.38 4.63 -7.78
C GLY A 15 -4.23 5.09 -6.61
N ALA A 16 -4.20 4.40 -5.47
CA ALA A 16 -5.07 4.69 -4.34
C ALA A 16 -4.56 5.82 -3.41
N GLY A 17 -3.35 6.35 -3.65
CA GLY A 17 -2.75 7.41 -2.81
C GLY A 17 -1.77 6.90 -1.77
N THR A 18 -1.17 5.74 -1.98
CA THR A 18 -0.19 5.12 -1.08
C THR A 18 1.03 6.01 -0.81
N THR A 19 1.43 6.86 -1.78
CA THR A 19 2.52 7.83 -1.59
C THR A 19 2.23 8.81 -0.45
N THR A 20 1.00 9.32 -0.32
CA THR A 20 0.60 10.22 0.78
C THR A 20 0.68 9.49 2.12
N VAL A 21 0.30 8.22 2.14
CA VAL A 21 0.39 7.36 3.33
C VAL A 21 1.84 7.14 3.72
N MET A 22 2.71 6.77 2.78
CA MET A 22 4.15 6.62 2.98
C MET A 22 4.76 7.88 3.60
N GLN A 23 4.49 9.06 3.02
CA GLN A 23 4.98 10.34 3.53
C GLN A 23 4.50 10.61 4.97
N SER A 24 3.25 10.29 5.30
CA SER A 24 2.71 10.45 6.64
C SER A 24 3.43 9.56 7.66
N PHE A 25 3.69 8.30 7.33
CA PHE A 25 4.46 7.39 8.18
C PHE A 25 5.92 7.83 8.33
N GLN A 26 6.59 8.22 7.25
CA GLN A 26 7.96 8.74 7.28
C GLN A 26 8.07 9.99 8.17
N HIS A 27 7.05 10.87 8.13
CA HIS A 27 6.99 12.04 9.00
C HIS A 27 6.88 11.63 10.47
N ILE A 28 6.01 10.67 10.80
CA ILE A 28 5.88 10.14 12.17
C ILE A 28 7.21 9.52 12.62
N PHE A 29 7.82 8.64 11.82
CA PHE A 29 9.08 7.99 12.17
C PHE A 29 10.20 9.00 12.45
N ARG A 30 10.33 10.02 11.60
CA ARG A 30 11.33 11.08 11.78
C ARG A 30 11.09 11.88 13.06
N ARG A 31 9.84 12.28 13.32
CA ARG A 31 9.47 13.06 14.50
C ARG A 31 9.69 12.28 15.79
N GLU A 32 9.39 11.00 15.79
CA GLU A 32 9.54 10.14 16.98
C GLU A 32 10.94 9.50 17.08
N GLY A 33 11.85 9.83 16.16
CA GLY A 33 13.24 9.30 16.15
C GLY A 33 13.32 7.81 15.91
N LEU A 34 12.38 7.23 15.15
CA LEU A 34 12.31 5.78 14.89
C LEU A 34 13.04 5.41 13.60
N LYS A 35 13.87 4.36 13.69
CA LYS A 35 14.55 3.76 12.54
C LYS A 35 13.69 2.63 11.96
N ALA A 36 12.98 2.89 10.87
CA ALA A 36 12.17 1.90 10.17
C ALA A 36 12.99 1.19 9.08
N GLN A 37 12.92 -0.14 9.03
CA GLN A 37 13.30 -0.90 7.85
C GLN A 37 12.17 -0.82 6.83
N VAL A 38 12.36 -0.03 5.77
CA VAL A 38 11.35 0.12 4.72
C VAL A 38 11.47 -1.02 3.71
N VAL A 39 10.34 -1.61 3.36
CA VAL A 39 10.21 -2.70 2.38
C VAL A 39 9.13 -2.33 1.38
N GLU A 40 9.49 -2.26 0.11
CA GLU A 40 8.58 -1.98 -0.99
C GLU A 40 8.02 -3.28 -1.58
N GLY A 41 6.72 -3.36 -1.77
CA GLY A 41 6.04 -4.56 -2.28
C GLY A 41 6.47 -4.96 -3.69
N ASP A 42 6.79 -3.99 -4.55
CA ASP A 42 7.28 -4.24 -5.90
C ASP A 42 8.59 -5.05 -5.94
N SER A 43 9.34 -5.05 -4.83
CA SER A 43 10.55 -5.88 -4.65
C SER A 43 10.24 -7.38 -4.64
N PHE A 44 8.98 -7.75 -4.37
CA PHE A 44 8.52 -9.13 -4.35
C PHE A 44 7.81 -9.57 -5.64
N HIS A 45 7.86 -8.77 -6.72
CA HIS A 45 7.48 -9.28 -8.03
C HIS A 45 8.39 -10.44 -8.44
N ARG A 46 7.81 -11.48 -9.04
CA ARG A 46 8.54 -12.66 -9.49
C ARG A 46 9.39 -12.37 -10.74
N TYR A 47 8.89 -11.49 -11.60
CA TYR A 47 9.45 -11.20 -12.91
C TYR A 47 9.89 -9.75 -13.01
N ASN A 48 11.05 -9.50 -13.62
CA ASN A 48 11.44 -8.16 -14.02
C ASN A 48 10.52 -7.62 -15.13
N ARG A 49 10.71 -6.37 -15.54
CA ARG A 49 9.83 -5.70 -16.52
C ARG A 49 9.78 -6.42 -17.87
N ALA A 50 10.91 -6.93 -18.35
CA ALA A 50 10.99 -7.63 -19.63
C ALA A 50 10.37 -9.03 -19.54
N GLU A 51 10.69 -9.77 -18.50
CA GLU A 51 10.14 -11.11 -18.23
C GLU A 51 8.62 -11.06 -18.05
N MET A 52 8.10 -10.06 -17.31
CA MET A 52 6.67 -9.90 -17.10
C MET A 52 5.93 -9.62 -18.43
N ARG A 53 6.52 -8.81 -19.32
CA ARG A 53 5.96 -8.60 -20.67
C ARG A 53 5.92 -9.90 -21.48
N ALA A 54 6.96 -10.73 -21.39
CA ALA A 54 7.00 -12.02 -22.05
C ALA A 54 5.93 -12.97 -21.49
N LYS A 55 5.79 -13.03 -20.15
CA LYS A 55 4.76 -13.84 -19.48
C LYS A 55 3.35 -13.41 -19.82
N MET A 56 3.09 -12.11 -19.93
CA MET A 56 1.77 -11.61 -20.36
C MET A 56 1.44 -12.05 -21.79
N LYS A 57 2.40 -11.99 -22.71
CA LYS A 57 2.21 -12.47 -24.10
C LYS A 57 1.98 -13.97 -24.17
N GLU A 58 2.76 -14.74 -23.41
CA GLU A 58 2.60 -16.19 -23.30
C GLU A 58 1.21 -16.56 -22.77
N ALA A 59 0.78 -15.90 -21.69
CA ALA A 59 -0.54 -16.11 -21.10
C ALA A 59 -1.67 -15.78 -22.10
N GLU A 60 -1.54 -14.68 -22.83
CA GLU A 60 -2.51 -14.25 -23.83
C GLU A 60 -2.59 -15.25 -25.00
N ALA A 61 -1.46 -15.76 -25.49
CA ALA A 61 -1.42 -16.81 -26.51
C ALA A 61 -2.10 -18.11 -26.04
N ASN A 62 -2.09 -18.38 -24.73
CA ASN A 62 -2.78 -19.50 -24.09
C ASN A 62 -4.23 -19.16 -23.65
N GLY A 63 -4.79 -18.04 -24.12
CA GLY A 63 -6.17 -17.65 -23.85
C GLY A 63 -6.40 -16.88 -22.55
N ASN A 64 -5.37 -16.66 -21.72
CA ASN A 64 -5.48 -15.86 -20.49
C ASN A 64 -5.08 -14.40 -20.76
N LYS A 65 -6.08 -13.54 -21.00
CA LYS A 65 -5.90 -12.09 -21.23
C LYS A 65 -5.76 -11.28 -19.92
N HIS A 66 -5.87 -11.94 -18.76
CA HIS A 66 -5.93 -11.27 -17.45
C HIS A 66 -4.69 -11.45 -16.58
N TYR A 67 -3.64 -12.08 -17.14
CA TYR A 67 -2.38 -12.22 -16.41
C TYR A 67 -1.80 -10.86 -16.03
N SER A 68 -1.56 -10.61 -14.75
CA SER A 68 -1.16 -9.29 -14.26
C SER A 68 -0.27 -9.35 -13.02
N HIS A 69 0.32 -8.21 -12.65
CA HIS A 69 1.06 -8.05 -11.40
C HIS A 69 0.19 -8.18 -10.14
N PHE A 70 -1.13 -8.09 -10.26
CA PHE A 70 -2.03 -8.17 -9.11
C PHE A 70 -2.27 -9.62 -8.68
N GLY A 71 -2.04 -10.58 -9.58
CA GLY A 71 -2.20 -11.99 -9.30
C GLY A 71 -1.06 -12.60 -8.47
N PRO A 72 -1.35 -13.64 -7.66
CA PRO A 72 -0.36 -14.27 -6.80
C PRO A 72 0.79 -14.94 -7.58
N TYR A 73 0.51 -15.45 -8.78
CA TYR A 73 1.49 -16.12 -9.63
C TYR A 73 2.59 -15.19 -10.17
N SER A 74 2.38 -13.89 -10.15
CA SER A 74 3.35 -12.87 -10.56
C SER A 74 4.18 -12.33 -9.39
N ASN A 75 3.98 -12.86 -8.19
CA ASN A 75 4.60 -12.37 -6.97
C ASN A 75 5.23 -13.51 -6.17
N LEU A 76 6.23 -13.17 -5.36
CA LEU A 76 6.93 -14.06 -4.45
C LEU A 76 6.26 -13.95 -3.06
N LEU A 77 5.03 -14.47 -2.95
CA LEU A 77 4.21 -14.29 -1.75
C LEU A 77 4.68 -15.16 -0.59
N GLU A 78 5.21 -16.34 -0.89
CA GLU A 78 5.83 -17.22 0.11
C GLU A 78 7.07 -16.55 0.74
N GLU A 79 7.91 -15.93 -0.07
CA GLU A 79 9.09 -15.18 0.39
C GLU A 79 8.70 -13.92 1.16
N LEU A 80 7.58 -13.28 0.78
CA LEU A 80 7.04 -12.12 1.50
C LEU A 80 6.52 -12.54 2.89
N GLU A 81 5.78 -13.63 2.99
CA GLU A 81 5.32 -14.17 4.27
C GLU A 81 6.51 -14.60 5.15
N GLU A 82 7.51 -15.26 4.55
CA GLU A 82 8.74 -15.67 5.25
C GLU A 82 9.49 -14.46 5.80
N LEU A 83 9.60 -13.36 5.02
CA LEU A 83 10.19 -12.11 5.51
C LEU A 83 9.43 -11.58 6.73
N PHE A 84 8.10 -11.54 6.67
CA PHE A 84 7.30 -11.00 7.77
C PHE A 84 7.42 -11.87 9.02
N ARG A 85 7.36 -13.18 8.86
CA ARG A 85 7.55 -14.13 9.94
C ARG A 85 8.94 -14.02 10.55
N GLY A 86 9.98 -14.13 9.72
CA GLY A 86 11.38 -14.12 10.16
C GLY A 86 11.76 -12.80 10.83
N TYR A 87 11.37 -11.65 10.24
CA TYR A 87 11.60 -10.35 10.86
C TYR A 87 10.87 -10.22 12.19
N GLY A 88 9.61 -10.63 12.27
CA GLY A 88 8.83 -10.60 13.51
C GLY A 88 9.44 -11.43 14.63
N GLU A 89 10.07 -12.54 14.31
CA GLU A 89 10.74 -13.44 15.28
C GLU A 89 12.14 -12.97 15.68
N THR A 90 12.93 -12.48 14.71
CA THR A 90 14.38 -12.30 14.89
C THR A 90 14.89 -10.88 14.61
N GLY A 91 14.09 -10.02 13.96
CA GLY A 91 14.53 -8.72 13.43
C GLY A 91 15.39 -8.85 12.17
N CYS A 92 15.52 -10.05 11.61
CA CYS A 92 16.31 -10.35 10.41
C CYS A 92 15.41 -10.74 9.24
N GLY A 93 15.99 -10.66 8.04
CA GLY A 93 15.33 -11.06 6.81
C GLY A 93 16.14 -10.66 5.59
N ARG A 94 15.65 -10.95 4.41
CA ARG A 94 16.29 -10.58 3.14
C ARG A 94 15.37 -9.73 2.32
N VAL A 95 15.91 -8.68 1.73
CA VAL A 95 15.21 -7.72 0.89
C VAL A 95 16.02 -7.46 -0.37
N ARG A 96 15.33 -7.05 -1.42
CA ARG A 96 15.92 -6.49 -2.63
C ARG A 96 15.13 -5.26 -3.02
N LYS A 97 15.56 -4.51 -4.03
CA LYS A 97 14.83 -3.37 -4.56
C LYS A 97 14.48 -3.61 -6.03
N TYR A 98 13.27 -3.23 -6.41
CA TYR A 98 12.88 -3.09 -7.81
C TYR A 98 13.21 -1.66 -8.26
N VAL A 99 14.03 -1.53 -9.29
CA VAL A 99 14.47 -0.23 -9.82
C VAL A 99 13.46 0.29 -10.83
N HIS A 100 12.81 1.42 -10.53
CA HIS A 100 11.72 1.95 -11.33
C HIS A 100 12.18 2.81 -12.51
N ASP A 101 13.18 3.67 -12.29
CA ASP A 101 13.59 4.72 -13.20
C ASP A 101 15.11 4.95 -13.25
N ALA A 102 15.52 5.94 -14.04
CA ALA A 102 16.94 6.27 -14.25
C ALA A 102 17.62 6.84 -12.99
N ALA A 103 16.88 7.50 -12.10
CA ALA A 103 17.46 8.06 -10.87
C ALA A 103 17.83 6.92 -9.90
N GLU A 104 16.93 5.98 -9.69
CA GLU A 104 17.20 4.77 -8.90
C GLU A 104 18.26 3.87 -9.55
N SER A 105 18.30 3.81 -10.90
CA SER A 105 19.35 3.10 -11.65
C SER A 105 20.74 3.67 -11.34
N ALA A 106 20.86 4.98 -11.31
CA ALA A 106 22.14 5.64 -10.97
C ALA A 106 22.58 5.38 -9.52
N GLU A 107 21.61 5.27 -8.59
CA GLU A 107 21.88 4.98 -7.18
C GLU A 107 22.30 3.52 -6.93
N HIS A 108 21.63 2.59 -7.60
CA HIS A 108 21.79 1.16 -7.32
C HIS A 108 22.64 0.40 -8.33
N GLY A 109 23.01 1.02 -9.46
CA GLY A 109 23.81 0.38 -10.50
C GLY A 109 23.08 -0.75 -11.24
N VAL A 110 21.74 -0.71 -11.27
CA VAL A 110 20.88 -1.73 -11.88
C VAL A 110 19.95 -1.05 -12.88
N GLU A 111 19.72 -1.69 -14.01
CA GLU A 111 18.85 -1.21 -15.09
C GLU A 111 17.40 -0.99 -14.61
N PRO A 112 16.70 0.08 -15.09
CA PRO A 112 15.30 0.29 -14.78
C PRO A 112 14.41 -0.87 -15.19
N GLY A 113 13.61 -1.36 -14.27
CA GLY A 113 12.75 -2.53 -14.46
C GLY A 113 13.37 -3.84 -14.05
N CYS A 114 14.56 -3.82 -13.45
CA CYS A 114 15.25 -4.98 -12.88
C CYS A 114 15.30 -4.90 -11.35
N PHE A 115 15.79 -5.97 -10.73
CA PHE A 115 15.96 -6.08 -9.28
C PHE A 115 17.43 -5.97 -8.91
N THR A 116 17.71 -5.38 -7.75
CA THR A 116 19.01 -5.55 -7.10
C THR A 116 19.17 -6.97 -6.59
N GLU A 117 20.40 -7.34 -6.22
CA GLU A 117 20.65 -8.58 -5.49
C GLU A 117 19.93 -8.57 -4.12
N TRP A 118 19.60 -9.77 -3.63
CA TRP A 118 19.06 -9.94 -2.28
C TRP A 118 20.11 -9.61 -1.23
N LYS A 119 19.75 -8.77 -0.26
CA LYS A 119 20.62 -8.37 0.86
C LYS A 119 19.93 -8.67 2.18
N ASP A 120 20.74 -9.01 3.18
CA ASP A 120 20.22 -9.14 4.54
C ASP A 120 19.84 -7.77 5.11
N ILE A 121 18.78 -7.75 5.92
CA ILE A 121 18.36 -6.56 6.65
C ILE A 121 19.42 -6.20 7.68
N GLU A 122 19.88 -4.95 7.67
CA GLU A 122 20.79 -4.40 8.65
C GLU A 122 20.18 -4.45 10.06
N PRO A 123 20.91 -4.96 11.07
CA PRO A 123 20.42 -4.99 12.44
C PRO A 123 20.13 -3.59 13.00
N GLY A 124 19.24 -3.49 13.98
CA GLY A 124 19.03 -2.27 14.76
C GLY A 124 17.92 -1.38 14.24
N SER A 125 17.02 -1.88 13.39
CA SER A 125 15.74 -1.21 13.11
C SER A 125 14.78 -1.31 14.31
N ASP A 126 13.97 -0.26 14.50
CA ASP A 126 12.94 -0.25 15.54
C ASP A 126 11.72 -1.05 15.14
N LEU A 127 11.40 -1.01 13.85
CA LEU A 127 10.27 -1.71 13.23
C LEU A 127 10.53 -1.98 11.74
N MET A 128 9.75 -2.87 11.15
CA MET A 128 9.63 -3.00 9.70
C MET A 128 8.38 -2.26 9.22
N PHE A 129 8.53 -1.51 8.12
CA PHE A 129 7.44 -0.83 7.43
C PHE A 129 7.36 -1.32 6.00
N TYR A 130 6.26 -1.98 5.67
CA TYR A 130 5.96 -2.47 4.32
C TYR A 130 4.91 -1.60 3.64
N GLU A 131 5.11 -1.31 2.35
CA GLU A 131 4.10 -0.69 1.49
C GLU A 131 4.02 -1.45 0.18
N GLY A 132 2.81 -1.86 -0.23
CA GLY A 132 2.62 -2.54 -1.51
C GLY A 132 1.24 -3.16 -1.70
N LEU A 133 1.10 -3.91 -2.79
CA LEU A 133 -0.17 -4.51 -3.21
C LEU A 133 -0.65 -5.65 -2.31
N HIS A 134 0.29 -6.39 -1.70
CA HIS A 134 0.00 -7.69 -1.07
C HIS A 134 0.29 -7.71 0.44
N GLY A 135 0.32 -6.54 1.09
CA GLY A 135 0.61 -6.43 2.53
C GLY A 135 -0.39 -7.11 3.45
N ALA A 136 -1.55 -7.47 2.94
CA ALA A 136 -2.59 -8.21 3.65
C ALA A 136 -3.10 -9.43 2.84
N TYR A 137 -2.25 -9.99 1.98
CA TYR A 137 -2.63 -11.15 1.18
C TYR A 137 -2.82 -12.39 2.05
N PHE A 138 -3.86 -13.15 1.74
CA PHE A 138 -4.15 -14.43 2.36
C PHE A 138 -4.86 -15.37 1.38
N ASP A 139 -4.56 -16.65 1.48
CA ASP A 139 -5.23 -17.76 0.82
C ASP A 139 -5.14 -19.03 1.71
N ASP A 140 -5.37 -20.21 1.16
CA ASP A 140 -5.32 -21.48 1.90
C ASP A 140 -3.90 -21.86 2.37
N ARG A 141 -2.84 -21.23 1.83
CA ARG A 141 -1.43 -21.52 2.11
C ARG A 141 -0.71 -20.37 2.78
N ILE A 142 -1.09 -19.13 2.50
CA ILE A 142 -0.43 -17.90 2.89
C ILE A 142 -1.36 -17.06 3.76
N ASP A 143 -0.86 -16.55 4.87
CA ASP A 143 -1.60 -15.64 5.77
C ASP A 143 -0.69 -14.52 6.29
N ILE A 144 -0.35 -13.56 5.41
CA ILE A 144 0.48 -12.40 5.76
C ILE A 144 -0.09 -11.58 6.92
N PRO A 145 -1.42 -11.30 6.99
CA PRO A 145 -2.02 -10.54 8.09
C PRO A 145 -1.66 -11.02 9.50
N ARG A 146 -1.47 -12.32 9.69
CA ARG A 146 -1.16 -12.91 11.01
C ARG A 146 0.18 -12.43 11.59
N HIS A 147 1.08 -11.95 10.75
CA HIS A 147 2.42 -11.49 11.13
C HIS A 147 2.50 -9.98 11.35
N VAL A 148 1.45 -9.22 11.06
CA VAL A 148 1.44 -7.75 11.07
C VAL A 148 0.82 -7.20 12.34
N ASP A 149 1.52 -6.24 12.99
CA ASP A 149 1.06 -5.59 14.22
C ASP A 149 0.09 -4.42 13.94
N LEU A 150 0.34 -3.66 12.87
CA LEU A 150 -0.55 -2.60 12.41
C LEU A 150 -0.73 -2.71 10.89
N LEU A 151 -1.91 -3.09 10.48
CA LEU A 151 -2.26 -3.30 9.07
C LEU A 151 -3.22 -2.22 8.58
N VAL A 152 -2.78 -1.43 7.62
CA VAL A 152 -3.49 -0.27 7.07
C VAL A 152 -3.89 -0.53 5.64
N GLY A 153 -5.16 -0.30 5.32
CA GLY A 153 -5.69 -0.37 3.97
C GLY A 153 -5.85 1.04 3.37
N VAL A 154 -5.32 1.24 2.17
CA VAL A 154 -5.63 2.40 1.32
C VAL A 154 -6.61 1.93 0.28
N VAL A 155 -7.90 2.10 0.59
CA VAL A 155 -8.99 1.54 -0.21
C VAL A 155 -9.32 2.51 -1.36
N PRO A 156 -9.17 2.10 -2.61
CA PRO A 156 -9.47 2.98 -3.73
C PRO A 156 -10.96 3.16 -3.94
N ILE A 157 -11.32 4.32 -4.48
CA ILE A 157 -12.51 4.47 -5.29
C ILE A 157 -12.06 4.20 -6.73
N ILE A 158 -12.65 3.20 -7.37
CA ILE A 158 -12.15 2.68 -8.66
C ILE A 158 -12.03 3.79 -9.70
N ASN A 159 -13.05 4.63 -9.86
CA ASN A 159 -13.00 5.71 -10.84
C ASN A 159 -11.86 6.70 -10.55
N LEU A 160 -11.66 7.09 -9.29
CA LEU A 160 -10.55 7.96 -8.90
C LEU A 160 -9.19 7.30 -9.17
N GLU A 161 -9.03 6.03 -8.84
CA GLU A 161 -7.80 5.29 -9.10
C GLU A 161 -7.48 5.25 -10.60
N TRP A 162 -8.48 5.01 -11.44
CA TRP A 162 -8.30 4.98 -12.88
C TRP A 162 -7.93 6.35 -13.45
N ILE A 163 -8.57 7.43 -13.00
CA ILE A 163 -8.22 8.80 -13.37
C ILE A 163 -6.75 9.07 -13.00
N GLN A 164 -6.35 8.80 -11.76
CA GLN A 164 -4.98 9.01 -11.30
C GLN A 164 -3.97 8.18 -12.11
N LYS A 165 -4.29 6.92 -12.38
CA LYS A 165 -3.44 6.05 -13.18
C LYS A 165 -3.29 6.55 -14.62
N LEU A 166 -4.39 6.92 -15.26
CA LEU A 166 -4.37 7.47 -16.62
C LEU A 166 -3.49 8.72 -16.70
N HIS A 167 -3.68 9.67 -15.80
CA HIS A 167 -2.89 10.92 -15.79
C HIS A 167 -1.40 10.65 -15.52
N ARG A 168 -1.09 9.81 -14.53
CA ARG A 168 0.30 9.46 -14.21
C ARG A 168 1.00 8.75 -15.37
N ASP A 169 0.40 7.70 -15.91
CA ASP A 169 1.04 6.87 -16.90
C ASP A 169 1.17 7.58 -18.26
N LYS A 170 0.25 8.49 -18.59
CA LYS A 170 0.38 9.38 -19.75
C LYS A 170 1.48 10.44 -19.57
N LYS A 171 1.48 11.17 -18.44
CA LYS A 171 2.39 12.30 -18.21
C LYS A 171 3.81 11.85 -17.89
N LEU A 172 3.98 10.82 -17.06
CA LEU A 172 5.30 10.43 -16.55
C LEU A 172 5.94 9.28 -17.34
N ARG A 173 5.12 8.42 -17.97
CA ARG A 173 5.60 7.21 -18.65
C ARG A 173 5.39 7.21 -20.15
N GLY A 174 4.68 8.23 -20.70
CA GLY A 174 4.46 8.37 -22.13
C GLY A 174 3.59 7.29 -22.77
N TYR A 175 2.79 6.56 -21.99
CA TYR A 175 1.88 5.56 -22.53
C TYR A 175 0.68 6.19 -23.22
N SER A 176 0.17 5.53 -24.30
CA SER A 176 -1.11 5.92 -24.90
C SER A 176 -2.26 5.62 -23.94
N GLN A 177 -3.39 6.31 -24.12
CA GLN A 177 -4.58 6.09 -23.32
C GLN A 177 -5.09 4.66 -23.45
N GLU A 178 -5.11 4.12 -24.68
CA GLU A 178 -5.55 2.77 -24.98
C GLU A 178 -4.71 1.73 -24.24
N ALA A 179 -3.38 1.88 -24.21
CA ALA A 179 -2.49 0.98 -23.48
C ALA A 179 -2.72 1.02 -21.95
N VAL A 180 -3.05 2.20 -21.39
CA VAL A 180 -3.37 2.31 -19.98
C VAL A 180 -4.73 1.68 -19.68
N VAL A 181 -5.74 1.90 -20.52
CA VAL A 181 -7.07 1.29 -20.38
C VAL A 181 -6.97 -0.24 -20.47
N ASP A 182 -6.25 -0.78 -21.48
CA ASP A 182 -6.02 -2.22 -21.59
C ASP A 182 -5.38 -2.79 -20.31
N THR A 183 -4.37 -2.11 -19.78
CA THR A 183 -3.72 -2.52 -18.52
C THR A 183 -4.70 -2.51 -17.33
N ILE A 184 -5.57 -1.53 -17.24
CA ILE A 184 -6.58 -1.44 -16.17
C ILE A 184 -7.55 -2.63 -16.29
N LEU A 185 -8.13 -2.84 -17.46
CA LEU A 185 -9.11 -3.90 -17.71
C LEU A 185 -8.50 -5.30 -17.52
N ARG A 186 -7.28 -5.50 -17.98
CA ARG A 186 -6.53 -6.74 -17.78
C ARG A 186 -6.40 -7.13 -16.31
N ARG A 187 -6.19 -6.15 -15.42
CA ARG A 187 -5.98 -6.36 -13.97
C ARG A 187 -7.25 -6.59 -13.16
N MET A 188 -8.43 -6.30 -13.72
CA MET A 188 -9.68 -6.29 -12.96
C MET A 188 -10.02 -7.62 -12.29
N PRO A 189 -9.87 -8.80 -12.93
CA PRO A 189 -10.14 -10.08 -12.26
C PRO A 189 -9.23 -10.30 -11.05
N ASP A 190 -7.92 -10.05 -11.20
CA ASP A 190 -6.97 -10.17 -10.09
C ASP A 190 -7.24 -9.13 -8.99
N TYR A 191 -7.64 -7.91 -9.38
CA TYR A 191 -8.02 -6.86 -8.44
C TYR A 191 -9.18 -7.32 -7.55
N VAL A 192 -10.26 -7.84 -8.15
CA VAL A 192 -11.44 -8.30 -7.40
C VAL A 192 -11.13 -9.51 -6.54
N ASN A 193 -10.34 -10.46 -7.05
CA ASN A 193 -10.12 -11.73 -6.39
C ASN A 193 -8.97 -11.70 -5.37
N HIS A 194 -7.97 -10.84 -5.54
CA HIS A 194 -6.74 -10.87 -4.75
C HIS A 194 -6.42 -9.56 -4.02
N ILE A 195 -6.89 -8.39 -4.52
CA ILE A 195 -6.63 -7.10 -3.86
C ILE A 195 -7.79 -6.72 -2.94
N CYS A 196 -9.03 -6.72 -3.44
CA CYS A 196 -10.21 -6.31 -2.65
C CYS A 196 -10.39 -7.12 -1.34
N PRO A 197 -10.21 -8.45 -1.31
CA PRO A 197 -10.39 -9.24 -0.09
C PRO A 197 -9.45 -8.81 1.04
N GLN A 198 -8.26 -8.32 0.73
CA GLN A 198 -7.26 -7.89 1.71
C GLN A 198 -7.78 -6.79 2.64
N PHE A 199 -8.64 -5.89 2.14
CA PHE A 199 -9.22 -4.81 2.96
C PHE A 199 -10.16 -5.29 4.06
N THR A 200 -10.55 -6.56 4.05
CA THR A 200 -11.32 -7.17 5.15
C THR A 200 -10.44 -7.52 6.36
N LYS A 201 -9.13 -7.66 6.15
CA LYS A 201 -8.14 -8.00 7.19
C LYS A 201 -7.45 -6.80 7.82
N THR A 202 -7.60 -5.62 7.24
CA THR A 202 -6.94 -4.39 7.72
C THR A 202 -7.54 -3.89 9.03
N HIS A 203 -6.69 -3.31 9.88
CA HIS A 203 -7.10 -2.71 11.15
C HIS A 203 -7.76 -1.36 10.96
N VAL A 204 -7.23 -0.55 10.03
CA VAL A 204 -7.76 0.77 9.67
C VAL A 204 -7.74 0.90 8.15
N ASN A 205 -8.86 1.33 7.58
CA ASN A 205 -8.98 1.63 6.16
C ASN A 205 -9.13 3.14 5.96
N PHE A 206 -8.39 3.68 4.99
CA PHE A 206 -8.54 5.03 4.49
C PHE A 206 -9.06 4.98 3.06
N GLN A 207 -10.12 5.72 2.78
CA GLN A 207 -10.71 5.80 1.47
C GLN A 207 -10.94 7.26 1.10
N ARG A 208 -10.31 7.71 0.02
CA ARG A 208 -10.57 9.04 -0.54
C ARG A 208 -11.74 8.96 -1.50
N VAL A 209 -12.79 9.74 -1.24
CA VAL A 209 -14.05 9.75 -1.99
C VAL A 209 -14.23 11.11 -2.66
N PRO A 210 -14.16 11.21 -4.00
CA PRO A 210 -14.43 12.44 -4.71
C PRO A 210 -15.89 12.90 -4.49
N VAL A 211 -16.10 14.22 -4.37
CA VAL A 211 -17.42 14.86 -4.32
C VAL A 211 -17.78 15.56 -5.63
N VAL A 212 -16.95 15.38 -6.65
CA VAL A 212 -17.17 15.82 -8.02
C VAL A 212 -17.47 14.64 -8.93
N ASP A 213 -17.99 14.89 -10.12
CA ASP A 213 -18.34 13.85 -11.09
C ASP A 213 -17.08 13.08 -11.56
N THR A 214 -17.07 11.79 -11.32
CA THR A 214 -16.06 10.83 -11.78
C THR A 214 -16.68 9.68 -12.58
N SER A 215 -17.91 9.85 -13.08
CA SER A 215 -18.69 8.79 -13.76
C SER A 215 -17.98 8.21 -14.98
N ASN A 216 -17.20 9.00 -15.69
CA ASN A 216 -16.38 8.53 -16.80
C ASN A 216 -14.88 8.81 -16.57
N PRO A 217 -14.17 7.88 -15.92
CA PRO A 217 -12.75 8.07 -15.57
C PRO A 217 -11.84 8.15 -16.80
N PHE A 218 -12.26 7.64 -17.95
CA PHE A 218 -11.42 7.59 -19.15
C PHE A 218 -11.34 8.94 -19.90
N ILE A 219 -12.30 9.84 -19.67
CA ILE A 219 -12.30 11.18 -20.28
C ILE A 219 -12.11 12.32 -19.27
N ALA A 220 -11.88 12.00 -18.00
CA ALA A 220 -11.66 12.99 -16.97
C ALA A 220 -10.43 13.84 -17.30
N LYS A 221 -10.60 15.17 -17.36
CA LYS A 221 -9.53 16.12 -17.72
C LYS A 221 -8.55 16.33 -16.56
N ASP A 222 -9.08 16.31 -15.34
CA ASP A 222 -8.33 16.60 -14.13
C ASP A 222 -8.51 15.50 -13.09
N ILE A 223 -7.52 15.36 -12.22
CA ILE A 223 -7.62 14.52 -11.04
C ILE A 223 -8.34 15.32 -9.95
N PRO A 224 -9.44 14.83 -9.36
CA PRO A 224 -10.07 15.49 -8.23
C PRO A 224 -9.06 15.88 -7.16
N SER A 225 -9.07 17.12 -6.73
CA SER A 225 -8.17 17.64 -5.69
C SER A 225 -8.55 17.12 -4.30
N ALA A 226 -7.71 17.38 -3.30
CA ALA A 226 -8.01 17.04 -1.93
C ALA A 226 -9.27 17.76 -1.42
N ASP A 227 -9.47 19.03 -1.84
CA ASP A 227 -10.64 19.83 -1.44
C ASP A 227 -11.92 19.40 -2.16
N GLU A 228 -11.80 18.71 -3.29
CA GLU A 228 -12.89 18.06 -4.01
C GLU A 228 -13.15 16.62 -3.56
N SER A 229 -12.67 16.25 -2.38
CA SER A 229 -12.76 14.89 -1.85
C SER A 229 -13.06 14.88 -0.35
N LEU A 230 -13.65 13.79 0.09
CA LEU A 230 -13.73 13.40 1.49
C LEU A 230 -12.77 12.26 1.77
N CYS A 231 -12.37 12.11 3.02
CA CYS A 231 -11.62 10.95 3.50
C CYS A 231 -12.50 10.17 4.47
N VAL A 232 -12.85 8.94 4.12
CA VAL A 232 -13.56 8.00 4.97
C VAL A 232 -12.55 7.11 5.67
N ILE A 233 -12.59 7.08 7.01
CA ILE A 233 -11.68 6.31 7.84
C ILE A 233 -12.51 5.29 8.61
N ARG A 234 -12.26 4.00 8.37
CA ARG A 234 -12.97 2.90 9.02
C ARG A 234 -12.01 2.09 9.88
N PHE A 235 -12.38 1.87 11.13
CA PHE A 235 -11.67 1.01 12.06
C PHE A 235 -12.34 -0.37 12.10
N ALA A 236 -11.56 -1.46 11.98
CA ALA A 236 -12.06 -2.81 12.14
C ALA A 236 -12.54 -3.03 13.58
N ASN A 237 -11.76 -2.54 14.56
CA ASN A 237 -12.13 -2.53 15.97
C ASN A 237 -12.12 -1.09 16.50
N PRO A 238 -13.28 -0.51 16.87
CA PRO A 238 -13.37 0.85 17.38
C PRO A 238 -12.99 0.97 18.86
N LYS A 239 -12.77 -0.14 19.58
CA LYS A 239 -12.43 -0.11 21.00
C LYS A 239 -11.09 0.60 21.23
N GLY A 240 -11.09 1.57 22.14
CA GLY A 240 -9.89 2.33 22.49
C GLY A 240 -9.57 3.47 21.52
N ILE A 241 -10.42 3.74 20.53
CA ILE A 241 -10.34 4.93 19.69
C ILE A 241 -11.13 6.06 20.34
N ASP A 242 -10.46 7.19 20.59
CA ASP A 242 -11.10 8.39 21.10
C ASP A 242 -11.71 9.22 19.96
N PHE A 243 -12.90 8.85 19.54
CA PHE A 243 -13.61 9.55 18.46
C PHE A 243 -13.93 11.00 18.80
N PRO A 244 -14.36 11.36 20.03
CA PRO A 244 -14.55 12.77 20.41
C PRO A 244 -13.29 13.59 20.23
N TYR A 245 -12.13 13.08 20.64
CA TYR A 245 -10.85 13.75 20.43
C TYR A 245 -10.53 13.89 18.92
N LEU A 246 -10.65 12.81 18.15
CA LEU A 246 -10.40 12.87 16.70
C LEU A 246 -11.29 13.89 16.02
N MET A 247 -12.59 13.94 16.33
CA MET A 247 -13.50 14.92 15.77
C MET A 247 -13.18 16.35 16.19
N SER A 248 -12.71 16.56 17.40
CA SER A 248 -12.31 17.90 17.88
C SER A 248 -11.07 18.42 17.15
N MET A 249 -10.14 17.53 16.79
CA MET A 249 -8.91 17.87 16.05
C MET A 249 -9.12 17.94 14.53
N LEU A 250 -10.03 17.14 14.00
CA LEU A 250 -10.40 17.12 12.59
C LEU A 250 -11.67 17.94 12.38
N HIS A 251 -11.56 19.27 12.41
CA HIS A 251 -12.72 20.15 12.18
C HIS A 251 -13.44 19.76 10.89
N ASP A 252 -14.76 19.92 10.89
CA ASP A 252 -15.68 19.54 9.80
C ASP A 252 -15.71 18.02 9.55
N SER A 253 -15.40 17.23 10.58
CA SER A 253 -15.54 15.77 10.55
C SER A 253 -16.82 15.33 11.27
N TRP A 254 -17.30 14.14 10.91
CA TRP A 254 -18.47 13.52 11.53
C TRP A 254 -18.37 12.01 11.53
N MET A 255 -19.14 11.37 12.41
CA MET A 255 -19.31 9.91 12.42
C MET A 255 -20.42 9.50 11.46
N THR A 256 -20.14 8.54 10.57
CA THR A 256 -21.16 7.91 9.70
C THR A 256 -21.63 6.57 10.27
N ARG A 257 -20.78 5.91 11.04
CA ARG A 257 -21.05 4.64 11.73
C ARG A 257 -20.26 4.62 13.04
N PRO A 258 -20.59 3.70 14.01
CA PRO A 258 -19.85 3.62 15.28
C PRO A 258 -18.34 3.37 15.15
N ASN A 259 -17.87 2.96 13.98
CA ASN A 259 -16.47 2.69 13.70
C ASN A 259 -15.93 3.48 12.49
N SER A 260 -16.63 4.51 12.04
CA SER A 260 -16.23 5.23 10.82
C SER A 260 -16.39 6.74 10.99
N ILE A 261 -15.31 7.45 10.75
CA ILE A 261 -15.25 8.92 10.72
C ILE A 261 -15.02 9.39 9.28
N VAL A 262 -15.64 10.50 8.92
CA VAL A 262 -15.42 11.19 7.64
C VAL A 262 -14.88 12.58 7.92
N CYS A 263 -13.85 12.98 7.19
CA CYS A 263 -13.29 14.33 7.25
C CYS A 263 -13.01 14.86 5.83
N PRO A 264 -12.82 16.18 5.66
CA PRO A 264 -12.37 16.75 4.39
C PRO A 264 -11.08 16.07 3.90
N GLY A 265 -10.98 15.82 2.59
CA GLY A 265 -9.86 15.09 2.01
C GLY A 265 -8.51 15.76 2.23
N GLY A 266 -8.47 17.10 2.30
CA GLY A 266 -7.25 17.84 2.67
C GLY A 266 -6.72 17.58 4.08
N LYS A 267 -7.54 16.98 4.97
CA LYS A 267 -7.16 16.60 6.33
C LYS A 267 -6.68 15.16 6.48
N MET A 268 -6.61 14.39 5.39
CA MET A 268 -6.22 12.97 5.43
C MET A 268 -4.85 12.75 6.08
N GLY A 269 -3.85 13.58 5.76
CA GLY A 269 -2.51 13.48 6.36
C GLY A 269 -2.51 13.77 7.86
N LEU A 270 -3.28 14.78 8.32
CA LEU A 270 -3.45 15.09 9.73
C LEU A 270 -4.16 13.92 10.46
N ALA A 271 -5.22 13.38 9.87
CA ALA A 271 -5.94 12.24 10.41
C ALA A 271 -5.03 11.03 10.61
N MET A 272 -4.16 10.73 9.63
CA MET A 272 -3.17 9.67 9.75
C MET A 272 -2.21 9.89 10.92
N GLN A 273 -1.70 11.11 11.08
CA GLN A 273 -0.80 11.43 12.19
C GLN A 273 -1.48 11.27 13.54
N LEU A 274 -2.72 11.76 13.70
CA LEU A 274 -3.48 11.66 14.94
C LEU A 274 -3.82 10.21 15.31
N ILE A 275 -4.10 9.37 14.31
CA ILE A 275 -4.47 7.97 14.51
C ILE A 275 -3.23 7.09 14.71
N PHE A 276 -2.22 7.22 13.85
CA PHE A 276 -1.11 6.28 13.85
C PHE A 276 -0.02 6.60 14.86
N THR A 277 0.19 7.87 15.22
CA THR A 277 1.20 8.20 16.23
C THR A 277 0.98 7.45 17.55
N PRO A 278 -0.20 7.51 18.20
CA PRO A 278 -0.41 6.77 19.44
C PRO A 278 -0.33 5.24 19.25
N MET A 279 -0.76 4.71 18.09
CA MET A 279 -0.65 3.28 17.80
C MET A 279 0.82 2.84 17.68
N ILE A 280 1.64 3.61 16.96
CA ILE A 280 3.08 3.33 16.81
C ILE A 280 3.80 3.44 18.14
N LEU A 281 3.55 4.48 18.92
CA LEU A 281 4.16 4.65 20.25
C LEU A 281 3.81 3.49 21.18
N ARG A 282 2.56 3.00 21.12
CA ARG A 282 2.16 1.80 21.86
C ARG A 282 2.95 0.56 21.44
N LEU A 283 3.21 0.35 20.13
CA LEU A 283 4.06 -0.74 19.65
C LEU A 283 5.49 -0.59 20.18
N MET A 284 6.04 0.63 20.20
CA MET A 284 7.37 0.89 20.74
C MET A 284 7.43 0.65 22.26
N ASP A 285 6.38 0.97 23.00
CA ASP A 285 6.29 0.65 24.43
C ASP A 285 6.24 -0.86 24.69
N LEU A 286 5.50 -1.60 23.88
CA LEU A 286 5.46 -3.06 23.97
C LEU A 286 6.83 -3.68 23.65
N LYS A 287 7.54 -3.15 22.65
CA LYS A 287 8.90 -3.57 22.30
C LYS A 287 9.88 -3.34 23.46
N ARG A 288 9.81 -2.17 24.12
CA ARG A 288 10.69 -1.83 25.26
C ARG A 288 10.49 -2.74 26.48
N ARG A 289 9.31 -3.34 26.61
CA ARG A 289 8.95 -4.25 27.72
C ARG A 289 9.15 -5.73 27.41
N ALA A 290 9.51 -6.09 26.18
CA ALA A 290 9.72 -7.44 25.73
C ALA A 290 11.20 -7.86 25.75
#